data_33641d039af57d6c88cd0deec34f25e1
#
_entry.id   33641d039af57d6c88cd0deec34f25e1
#
_cell.length_a   1.000
_cell.length_b   1.000
_cell.length_c   1.000
_cell.angle_alpha   90.00
_cell.angle_beta   90.00
_cell.angle_gamma   90.00
#
_symmetry.space_group_name_H-M   'P 1'
#
loop_
_entity.id
_entity.type
_entity.pdbx_description
1 polymer ?
#
loop_
_entity_poly.entity_id
_entity_poly.type
_entity_poly.pdbx_seq_one_letter_code
_entity_poly.pdbx_strand_id
1 'polypeptide(L)'
;EILRCLVGSEMCIRDSSTDREGVLREMIQAGMNVARFNFSHGTHAEHKARLDALKALREELDAPVAAMLDTKGPEVRLKDFAGGRVHLTAGQEFTLTTVQVEGDAHRCSITYGELPGDVKAGDTILLDDGLVRLTVLETSETEIRCRVENDGDMKNHKGVNVPGVRLNMPYMSQQDRDDLLFGAEQGFDYVAASFVRSAADVRELRHVLDLSLIHI
;
A
#
# COMPACT_ATOMS: atom_id res chain seq x y z
N GLU A 1 -14.57 -2.00 -13.04
CA GLU A 1 -15.53 -2.55 -12.06
C GLU A 1 -15.87 -1.45 -11.06
N ILE A 2 -17.12 -1.04 -11.01
CA ILE A 2 -17.61 -0.09 -10.00
C ILE A 2 -17.75 -0.91 -8.71
N LEU A 3 -16.81 -0.73 -7.77
CA LEU A 3 -16.94 -1.30 -6.44
C LEU A 3 -18.12 -0.63 -5.73
N ARG A 4 -19.23 -1.34 -5.63
CA ARG A 4 -20.35 -0.94 -4.77
C ARG A 4 -19.89 -1.05 -3.32
N CYS A 5 -19.53 0.08 -2.73
CA CYS A 5 -19.32 0.19 -1.29
C CYS A 5 -20.59 0.67 -0.62
N LEU A 6 -21.03 -0.07 0.36
CA LEU A 6 -21.93 0.23 1.49
C LEU A 6 -22.90 1.42 1.36
N VAL A 7 -24.14 1.15 1.71
CA VAL A 7 -25.33 2.03 1.76
C VAL A 7 -24.96 3.52 1.98
N GLY A 8 -25.02 4.32 0.91
CA GLY A 8 -25.05 5.78 0.97
C GLY A 8 -23.82 6.54 0.48
N SER A 9 -22.69 5.88 0.19
CA SER A 9 -21.51 6.57 -0.37
C SER A 9 -20.78 5.68 -1.36
N GLU A 10 -20.43 6.20 -2.54
CA GLU A 10 -19.62 5.49 -3.52
C GLU A 10 -18.22 6.10 -3.60
N MET A 11 -17.20 5.26 -3.31
CA MET A 11 -15.78 5.60 -3.43
C MET A 11 -15.17 4.83 -4.58
N CYS A 12 -14.48 5.54 -5.48
CA CYS A 12 -13.78 4.95 -6.61
C CYS A 12 -12.28 5.27 -6.55
N ILE A 13 -11.45 4.31 -6.95
CA ILE A 13 -10.00 4.51 -7.07
C ILE A 13 -9.74 5.31 -8.35
N ARG A 14 -9.01 6.40 -8.22
CA ARG A 14 -8.59 7.23 -9.34
C ARG A 14 -7.24 6.71 -9.86
N ASP A 15 -7.26 5.92 -10.92
CA ASP A 15 -6.11 5.30 -11.56
C ASP A 15 -6.12 5.50 -13.09
N SER A 16 -5.19 4.87 -13.79
CA SER A 16 -5.07 4.97 -15.25
C SER A 16 -6.30 4.49 -16.02
N SER A 17 -7.13 3.60 -15.44
CA SER A 17 -8.36 3.13 -16.10
C SER A 17 -9.45 4.20 -16.12
N THR A 18 -9.41 5.13 -15.17
CA THR A 18 -10.34 6.28 -15.08
C THR A 18 -9.83 7.53 -15.80
N ASP A 19 -8.61 7.49 -16.39
CA ASP A 19 -8.02 8.62 -17.12
C ASP A 19 -8.56 8.77 -18.55
N ARG A 20 -9.38 7.80 -19.02
CA ARG A 20 -10.04 7.90 -20.33
C ARG A 20 -11.03 9.06 -20.36
N GLU A 21 -11.08 9.74 -21.50
CA GLU A 21 -11.98 10.87 -21.71
C GLU A 21 -13.44 10.51 -21.41
N GLY A 22 -14.13 11.36 -20.65
CA GLY A 22 -15.53 11.18 -20.26
C GLY A 22 -15.78 10.27 -19.07
N VAL A 23 -14.91 9.29 -18.77
CA VAL A 23 -15.15 8.30 -17.71
C VAL A 23 -15.35 8.94 -16.35
N LEU A 24 -14.51 9.90 -15.96
CA LEU A 24 -14.63 10.58 -14.67
C LEU A 24 -15.97 11.33 -14.55
N ARG A 25 -16.43 11.96 -15.62
CA ARG A 25 -17.74 12.64 -15.68
C ARG A 25 -18.87 11.64 -15.47
N GLU A 26 -18.85 10.53 -16.18
CA GLU A 26 -19.87 9.48 -16.06
C GLU A 26 -19.90 8.90 -14.63
N MET A 27 -18.75 8.71 -13.99
CA MET A 27 -18.67 8.23 -12.60
C MET A 27 -19.29 9.24 -11.62
N ILE A 28 -19.03 10.53 -11.78
CA ILE A 28 -19.64 11.59 -10.96
C ILE A 28 -21.16 11.59 -11.15
N GLN A 29 -21.63 11.54 -12.38
CA GLN A 29 -23.05 11.50 -12.71
C GLN A 29 -23.74 10.23 -12.23
N ALA A 30 -23.01 9.11 -12.13
CA ALA A 30 -23.50 7.85 -11.56
C ALA A 30 -23.55 7.84 -10.02
N GLY A 31 -23.12 8.94 -9.37
CA GLY A 31 -23.22 9.12 -7.91
C GLY A 31 -21.93 8.88 -7.13
N MET A 32 -20.76 8.96 -7.77
CA MET A 32 -19.49 8.92 -7.04
C MET A 32 -19.39 10.08 -6.05
N ASN A 33 -19.09 9.79 -4.78
CA ASN A 33 -18.94 10.77 -3.70
C ASN A 33 -17.48 11.03 -3.32
N VAL A 34 -16.60 10.03 -3.50
CA VAL A 34 -15.19 10.12 -3.14
C VAL A 34 -14.32 9.55 -4.25
N ALA A 35 -13.37 10.34 -4.72
CA ALA A 35 -12.30 9.90 -5.60
C ALA A 35 -11.05 9.60 -4.75
N ARG A 36 -10.64 8.33 -4.68
CA ARG A 36 -9.46 7.88 -3.94
C ARG A 36 -8.24 7.87 -4.86
N PHE A 37 -7.16 8.53 -4.42
CA PHE A 37 -5.87 8.61 -5.08
C PHE A 37 -4.87 7.76 -4.32
N ASN A 38 -4.41 6.66 -4.91
CA ASN A 38 -3.48 5.75 -4.26
C ASN A 38 -2.03 6.20 -4.50
N PHE A 39 -1.39 6.76 -3.47
CA PHE A 39 -0.02 7.26 -3.52
C PHE A 39 1.05 6.17 -3.41
N SER A 40 0.65 4.89 -3.29
CA SER A 40 1.59 3.78 -3.49
C SER A 40 2.12 3.71 -4.93
N HIS A 41 1.44 4.35 -5.88
CA HIS A 41 1.75 4.34 -7.30
C HIS A 41 1.61 5.74 -7.90
N GLY A 42 2.34 5.98 -9.00
CA GLY A 42 2.31 7.26 -9.71
C GLY A 42 3.23 8.32 -9.10
N THR A 43 3.22 9.48 -9.71
CA THR A 43 4.02 10.65 -9.31
C THR A 43 3.10 11.79 -8.85
N HIS A 44 3.64 12.74 -8.08
CA HIS A 44 2.91 13.95 -7.69
C HIS A 44 2.32 14.70 -8.90
N ALA A 45 3.05 14.75 -10.03
CA ALA A 45 2.58 15.39 -11.24
C ALA A 45 1.34 14.70 -11.84
N GLU A 46 1.31 13.35 -11.86
CA GLU A 46 0.16 12.58 -12.32
C GLU A 46 -1.03 12.75 -11.38
N HIS A 47 -0.81 12.68 -10.07
CA HIS A 47 -1.86 12.91 -9.08
C HIS A 47 -2.43 14.32 -9.17
N LYS A 48 -1.55 15.34 -9.39
CA LYS A 48 -2.02 16.71 -9.59
C LYS A 48 -2.89 16.84 -10.82
N ALA A 49 -2.48 16.32 -11.97
CA ALA A 49 -3.26 16.38 -13.20
C ALA A 49 -4.66 15.75 -13.02
N ARG A 50 -4.73 14.60 -12.33
CA ARG A 50 -6.00 13.93 -12.01
C ARG A 50 -6.87 14.74 -11.05
N LEU A 51 -6.25 15.36 -10.05
CA LEU A 51 -6.96 16.21 -9.09
C LEU A 51 -7.51 17.48 -9.75
N ASP A 52 -6.72 18.12 -10.62
CA ASP A 52 -7.15 19.31 -11.36
C ASP A 52 -8.36 18.97 -12.26
N ALA A 53 -8.35 17.80 -12.92
CA ALA A 53 -9.50 17.32 -13.71
C ALA A 53 -10.75 17.06 -12.84
N LEU A 54 -10.57 16.50 -11.63
CA LEU A 54 -11.66 16.31 -10.68
C LEU A 54 -12.24 17.67 -10.24
N LYS A 55 -11.38 18.63 -9.89
CA LYS A 55 -11.80 19.97 -9.45
C LYS A 55 -12.59 20.69 -10.54
N ALA A 56 -12.13 20.64 -11.80
CA ALA A 56 -12.86 21.23 -12.93
C ALA A 56 -14.25 20.62 -13.11
N LEU A 57 -14.37 19.30 -12.99
CA LEU A 57 -15.67 18.61 -13.10
C LEU A 57 -16.60 18.87 -11.90
N ARG A 58 -16.05 19.04 -10.70
CA ARG A 58 -16.82 19.45 -9.51
C ARG A 58 -17.54 20.79 -9.76
N GLU A 59 -16.80 21.76 -10.29
CA GLU A 59 -17.34 23.09 -10.59
C GLU A 59 -18.36 23.02 -11.73
N GLU A 60 -18.04 22.32 -12.81
CA GLU A 60 -18.92 22.21 -13.98
C GLU A 60 -20.24 21.50 -13.68
N LEU A 61 -20.21 20.43 -12.87
CA LEU A 61 -21.38 19.59 -12.57
C LEU A 61 -22.09 19.99 -11.28
N ASP A 62 -21.59 21.00 -10.56
CA ASP A 62 -22.05 21.38 -9.22
C ASP A 62 -22.16 20.14 -8.29
N ALA A 63 -21.13 19.27 -8.31
CA ALA A 63 -21.13 17.98 -7.64
C ALA A 63 -20.12 17.94 -6.51
N PRO A 64 -20.53 17.68 -5.23
CA PRO A 64 -19.64 17.66 -4.07
C PRO A 64 -18.89 16.30 -3.95
N VAL A 65 -17.97 16.04 -4.86
CA VAL A 65 -17.12 14.83 -4.84
C VAL A 65 -15.83 15.12 -4.11
N ALA A 66 -15.53 14.38 -3.04
CA ALA A 66 -14.32 14.55 -2.26
C ALA A 66 -13.10 13.88 -2.93
N ALA A 67 -11.92 14.50 -2.79
CA ALA A 67 -10.62 13.92 -3.13
C ALA A 67 -9.97 13.33 -1.88
N MET A 68 -9.62 12.05 -1.91
CA MET A 68 -8.98 11.35 -0.79
C MET A 68 -7.60 10.86 -1.20
N LEU A 69 -6.58 11.34 -0.47
CA LEU A 69 -5.21 10.86 -0.55
C LEU A 69 -5.09 9.58 0.28
N ASP A 70 -4.65 8.48 -0.33
CA ASP A 70 -4.40 7.21 0.35
C ASP A 70 -2.89 6.98 0.42
N THR A 71 -2.32 7.05 1.63
CA THR A 71 -0.88 6.93 1.85
C THR A 71 -0.39 5.52 1.59
N LYS A 72 0.87 5.37 1.19
CA LYS A 72 1.50 4.07 1.03
C LYS A 72 1.64 3.33 2.36
N GLY A 73 2.12 4.05 3.39
CA GLY A 73 2.38 3.49 4.70
C GLY A 73 3.55 2.49 4.77
N PRO A 74 3.83 1.94 5.95
CA PRO A 74 4.95 1.02 6.18
C PRO A 74 4.63 -0.38 5.69
N GLU A 75 4.99 -0.68 4.44
CA GLU A 75 4.71 -1.96 3.79
C GLU A 75 5.99 -2.78 3.60
N VAL A 76 5.91 -4.06 3.93
CA VAL A 76 6.96 -5.05 3.61
C VAL A 76 6.59 -5.76 2.32
N ARG A 77 7.53 -5.85 1.38
CA ARG A 77 7.33 -6.53 0.09
C ARG A 77 8.45 -7.49 -0.23
N LEU A 78 8.13 -8.54 -0.99
CA LEU A 78 9.11 -9.32 -1.73
C LEU A 78 9.77 -8.43 -2.79
N LYS A 79 11.03 -8.73 -3.12
CA LYS A 79 11.72 -8.11 -4.27
C LYS A 79 11.54 -8.96 -5.54
N ASP A 80 12.52 -8.93 -6.44
CA ASP A 80 12.42 -9.53 -7.75
C ASP A 80 12.74 -11.03 -7.74
N PHE A 81 11.98 -11.79 -8.52
CA PHE A 81 12.25 -13.18 -8.86
C PHE A 81 12.86 -13.31 -10.25
N ALA A 82 13.75 -14.26 -10.45
CA ALA A 82 14.19 -14.67 -11.75
C ALA A 82 12.98 -15.07 -12.63
N GLY A 83 12.84 -14.42 -13.77
CA GLY A 83 11.66 -14.63 -14.62
C GLY A 83 10.35 -14.00 -14.14
N GLY A 84 10.40 -13.17 -13.09
CA GLY A 84 9.26 -12.36 -12.60
C GLY A 84 8.23 -13.11 -11.77
N ARG A 85 8.32 -14.43 -11.65
CA ARG A 85 7.42 -15.27 -10.84
C ARG A 85 8.04 -16.60 -10.47
N VAL A 86 7.51 -17.23 -9.42
CA VAL A 86 7.87 -18.56 -8.95
C VAL A 86 6.63 -19.30 -8.44
N HIS A 87 6.61 -20.62 -8.58
CA HIS A 87 5.63 -21.46 -7.92
C HIS A 87 6.22 -21.99 -6.60
N LEU A 88 5.49 -21.83 -5.50
CA LEU A 88 5.83 -22.37 -4.19
C LEU A 88 4.91 -23.56 -3.90
N THR A 89 5.48 -24.67 -3.41
CA THR A 89 4.75 -25.91 -3.13
C THR A 89 4.67 -26.14 -1.62
N ALA A 90 3.53 -26.61 -1.15
CA ALA A 90 3.32 -26.94 0.26
C ALA A 90 4.36 -27.96 0.77
N GLY A 91 4.88 -27.69 1.97
CA GLY A 91 5.90 -28.51 2.62
C GLY A 91 7.35 -28.16 2.25
N GLN A 92 7.60 -27.40 1.17
CA GLN A 92 8.96 -26.96 0.87
C GLN A 92 9.46 -25.92 1.85
N GLU A 93 10.79 -25.79 1.97
CA GLU A 93 11.41 -24.66 2.65
C GLU A 93 11.54 -23.47 1.70
N PHE A 94 11.34 -22.27 2.24
CA PHE A 94 11.50 -21.01 1.55
C PHE A 94 12.12 -19.97 2.48
N THR A 95 13.17 -19.30 2.02
CA THR A 95 13.91 -18.33 2.84
C THR A 95 13.61 -16.90 2.40
N LEU A 96 13.15 -16.07 3.31
CA LEU A 96 13.13 -14.61 3.15
C LEU A 96 14.46 -14.05 3.64
N THR A 97 15.10 -13.18 2.84
CA THR A 97 16.41 -12.62 3.18
C THR A 97 16.46 -11.12 3.02
N THR A 98 17.22 -10.45 3.88
CA THR A 98 17.51 -9.01 3.77
C THR A 98 18.65 -8.72 2.80
N VAL A 99 19.45 -9.74 2.48
CA VAL A 99 20.53 -9.64 1.48
C VAL A 99 19.90 -9.54 0.08
N GLN A 100 20.44 -8.64 -0.74
CA GLN A 100 19.96 -8.48 -2.11
C GLN A 100 20.37 -9.71 -2.95
N VAL A 101 19.34 -10.47 -3.37
CA VAL A 101 19.50 -11.62 -4.27
C VAL A 101 18.40 -11.56 -5.33
N GLU A 102 18.64 -12.17 -6.46
CA GLU A 102 17.60 -12.53 -7.41
C GLU A 102 16.86 -13.75 -6.85
N GLY A 103 15.55 -13.60 -6.61
CA GLY A 103 14.73 -14.62 -5.98
C GLY A 103 14.48 -15.83 -6.89
N ASP A 104 14.30 -16.98 -6.27
CA ASP A 104 13.98 -18.25 -6.91
C ASP A 104 12.94 -19.06 -6.11
N ALA A 105 12.77 -20.36 -6.39
CA ALA A 105 11.85 -21.22 -5.63
C ALA A 105 12.29 -21.51 -4.19
N HIS A 106 13.51 -21.11 -3.78
CA HIS A 106 14.06 -21.40 -2.46
C HIS A 106 14.22 -20.16 -1.60
N ARG A 107 14.39 -18.97 -2.21
CA ARG A 107 14.60 -17.72 -1.46
C ARG A 107 14.18 -16.49 -2.24
N CYS A 108 13.87 -15.42 -1.51
CA CYS A 108 13.63 -14.09 -2.06
C CYS A 108 14.05 -13.00 -1.09
N SER A 109 14.56 -11.89 -1.62
CA SER A 109 14.84 -10.71 -0.81
C SER A 109 13.55 -9.98 -0.42
N ILE A 110 13.58 -9.32 0.73
CA ILE A 110 12.50 -8.47 1.23
C ILE A 110 12.94 -7.02 1.35
N THR A 111 11.97 -6.11 1.40
CA THR A 111 12.23 -4.66 1.50
C THR A 111 12.58 -4.19 2.91
N TYR A 112 12.18 -4.91 3.96
CA TYR A 112 12.37 -4.53 5.34
C TYR A 112 13.51 -5.34 5.99
N GLY A 113 14.62 -4.65 6.27
CA GLY A 113 15.87 -5.26 6.73
C GLY A 113 15.84 -5.81 8.17
N GLU A 114 14.95 -5.31 9.03
CA GLU A 114 14.89 -5.72 10.44
C GLU A 114 13.88 -6.85 10.70
N LEU A 115 13.15 -7.31 9.66
CA LEU A 115 12.14 -8.35 9.81
C LEU A 115 12.65 -9.63 10.50
N PRO A 116 13.89 -10.12 10.23
CA PRO A 116 14.41 -11.31 10.92
C PRO A 116 14.50 -11.15 12.44
N GLY A 117 14.71 -9.92 12.93
CA GLY A 117 14.73 -9.60 14.37
C GLY A 117 13.35 -9.43 14.99
N ASP A 118 12.33 -9.16 14.18
CA ASP A 118 10.96 -8.94 14.66
C ASP A 118 10.15 -10.24 14.76
N VAL A 119 10.53 -11.30 14.03
CA VAL A 119 9.82 -12.58 13.98
C VAL A 119 10.58 -13.68 14.71
N LYS A 120 9.89 -14.75 15.09
CA LYS A 120 10.44 -15.94 15.75
C LYS A 120 9.85 -17.23 15.21
N ALA A 121 10.48 -18.35 15.52
CA ALA A 121 9.96 -19.67 15.17
C ALA A 121 8.50 -19.85 15.64
N GLY A 122 7.66 -20.36 14.75
CA GLY A 122 6.22 -20.55 14.93
C GLY A 122 5.35 -19.39 14.46
N ASP A 123 5.92 -18.21 14.19
CA ASP A 123 5.15 -17.08 13.64
C ASP A 123 4.68 -17.38 12.21
N THR A 124 3.57 -16.77 11.83
CA THR A 124 3.00 -16.88 10.48
C THR A 124 3.40 -15.67 9.65
N ILE A 125 3.83 -15.92 8.41
CA ILE A 125 4.03 -14.90 7.39
C ILE A 125 3.06 -15.19 6.23
N LEU A 126 2.36 -14.16 5.78
CA LEU A 126 1.42 -14.22 4.66
C LEU A 126 2.00 -13.46 3.48
N LEU A 127 2.04 -14.10 2.33
CA LEU A 127 2.47 -13.51 1.06
C LEU A 127 1.25 -13.24 0.17
N ASP A 128 1.28 -12.11 -0.57
CA ASP A 128 0.25 -11.70 -1.52
C ASP A 128 -1.16 -11.77 -0.91
N ASP A 129 -1.40 -10.97 0.16
CA ASP A 129 -2.66 -10.89 0.89
C ASP A 129 -3.17 -12.22 1.45
N GLY A 130 -2.25 -13.15 1.71
CA GLY A 130 -2.54 -14.46 2.28
C GLY A 130 -2.74 -15.58 1.26
N LEU A 131 -2.45 -15.34 -0.01
CA LEU A 131 -2.45 -16.37 -1.05
C LEU A 131 -1.50 -17.52 -0.71
N VAL A 132 -0.32 -17.21 -0.18
CA VAL A 132 0.61 -18.19 0.36
C VAL A 132 0.90 -17.90 1.82
N ARG A 133 0.76 -18.93 2.65
CA ARG A 133 1.10 -18.93 4.07
C ARG A 133 2.46 -19.59 4.26
N LEU A 134 3.29 -18.97 5.08
CA LEU A 134 4.55 -19.50 5.57
C LEU A 134 4.51 -19.64 7.09
N THR A 135 5.15 -20.67 7.62
CA THR A 135 5.46 -20.79 9.05
C THR A 135 6.95 -20.61 9.24
N VAL A 136 7.34 -19.68 10.11
CA VAL A 136 8.77 -19.46 10.46
C VAL A 136 9.32 -20.68 11.17
N LEU A 137 10.41 -21.25 10.68
CA LEU A 137 11.15 -22.35 11.30
C LEU A 137 12.27 -21.83 12.19
N GLU A 138 13.08 -20.91 11.66
CA GLU A 138 14.16 -20.27 12.40
C GLU A 138 14.51 -18.91 11.78
N THR A 139 15.20 -18.08 12.54
CA THR A 139 15.72 -16.78 12.09
C THR A 139 17.20 -16.66 12.36
N SER A 140 17.91 -15.90 11.51
CA SER A 140 19.27 -15.46 11.71
C SER A 140 19.32 -13.93 11.64
N GLU A 141 20.52 -13.35 11.58
CA GLU A 141 20.68 -11.90 11.43
C GLU A 141 20.06 -11.36 10.12
N THR A 142 20.11 -12.14 9.05
CA THR A 142 19.70 -11.70 7.71
C THR A 142 18.65 -12.58 7.02
N GLU A 143 18.28 -13.70 7.64
CA GLU A 143 17.40 -14.69 7.00
C GLU A 143 16.30 -15.17 7.92
N ILE A 144 15.15 -15.47 7.31
CA ILE A 144 13.99 -16.12 7.94
C ILE A 144 13.72 -17.38 7.13
N ARG A 145 14.06 -18.53 7.67
CA ARG A 145 13.77 -19.83 7.07
C ARG A 145 12.35 -20.22 7.44
N CYS A 146 11.54 -20.50 6.43
CA CYS A 146 10.12 -20.81 6.57
C CYS A 146 9.78 -22.15 5.92
N ARG A 147 8.66 -22.74 6.35
CA ARG A 147 7.95 -23.79 5.63
C ARG A 147 6.75 -23.19 4.91
N VAL A 148 6.58 -23.55 3.64
CA VAL A 148 5.39 -23.21 2.85
C VAL A 148 4.23 -24.11 3.29
N GLU A 149 3.09 -23.52 3.61
CA GLU A 149 1.93 -24.27 4.13
C GLU A 149 0.90 -24.64 3.05
N ASN A 150 0.89 -23.91 1.94
CA ASN A 150 0.00 -24.19 0.80
C ASN A 150 0.64 -23.76 -0.52
N ASP A 151 0.24 -24.41 -1.60
CA ASP A 151 0.71 -24.09 -2.94
C ASP A 151 0.26 -22.70 -3.39
N GLY A 152 1.09 -22.02 -4.19
CA GLY A 152 0.73 -20.74 -4.80
C GLY A 152 1.82 -20.14 -5.68
N ASP A 153 1.39 -19.29 -6.61
CA ASP A 153 2.27 -18.54 -7.48
C ASP A 153 2.62 -17.19 -6.87
N MET A 154 3.92 -16.93 -6.69
CA MET A 154 4.43 -15.63 -6.24
C MET A 154 4.99 -14.84 -7.40
N LYS A 155 4.73 -13.53 -7.40
CA LYS A 155 5.27 -12.56 -8.36
C LYS A 155 6.13 -11.53 -7.65
N ASN A 156 6.84 -10.74 -8.45
CA ASN A 156 7.62 -9.60 -7.95
C ASN A 156 6.76 -8.64 -7.12
N HIS A 157 7.39 -8.04 -6.11
CA HIS A 157 6.85 -6.94 -5.30
C HIS A 157 5.54 -7.25 -4.55
N LYS A 158 5.26 -8.54 -4.29
CA LYS A 158 4.10 -8.93 -3.51
C LYS A 158 4.25 -8.61 -2.03
N GLY A 159 3.13 -8.23 -1.39
CA GLY A 159 3.07 -7.89 0.03
C GLY A 159 3.49 -9.04 0.93
N VAL A 160 4.12 -8.69 2.05
CA VAL A 160 4.52 -9.61 3.13
C VAL A 160 3.86 -9.12 4.41
N ASN A 161 2.89 -9.87 4.92
CA ASN A 161 2.17 -9.55 6.15
C ASN A 161 2.55 -10.53 7.27
N VAL A 162 2.69 -10.02 8.47
CA VAL A 162 3.06 -10.82 9.66
C VAL A 162 2.01 -10.61 10.74
N PRO A 163 0.89 -11.34 10.69
CA PRO A 163 -0.20 -11.17 11.63
C PRO A 163 0.23 -11.50 13.06
N GLY A 164 -0.17 -10.67 14.00
CA GLY A 164 0.13 -10.86 15.43
C GLY A 164 1.54 -10.46 15.87
N VAL A 165 2.41 -10.05 14.96
CA VAL A 165 3.76 -9.56 15.27
C VAL A 165 3.80 -8.03 15.17
N ARG A 166 4.41 -7.39 16.17
CA ARG A 166 4.67 -5.96 16.14
C ARG A 166 5.99 -5.69 15.43
N LEU A 167 5.92 -5.12 14.24
CA LEU A 167 7.11 -4.69 13.50
C LEU A 167 7.67 -3.37 14.05
N ASN A 168 8.99 -3.26 14.16
CA ASN A 168 9.69 -2.05 14.62
C ASN A 168 9.88 -1.00 13.51
N MET A 169 9.16 -1.13 12.41
CA MET A 169 9.18 -0.15 11.31
C MET A 169 8.64 1.21 11.77
N PRO A 170 9.30 2.33 11.44
CA PRO A 170 8.68 3.65 11.52
C PRO A 170 7.34 3.64 10.79
N TYR A 171 6.33 4.31 11.37
CA TYR A 171 5.01 4.39 10.73
C TYR A 171 5.07 5.20 9.45
N MET A 172 5.75 6.32 9.47
CA MET A 172 5.80 7.27 8.35
C MET A 172 7.18 7.27 7.70
N SER A 173 7.22 6.97 6.42
CA SER A 173 8.40 7.14 5.58
C SER A 173 8.57 8.62 5.19
N GLN A 174 9.75 8.97 4.65
CA GLN A 174 9.94 10.31 4.07
C GLN A 174 8.99 10.53 2.89
N GLN A 175 8.75 9.51 2.07
CA GLN A 175 7.78 9.58 0.98
C GLN A 175 6.36 9.89 1.48
N ASP A 176 5.88 9.18 2.52
CA ASP A 176 4.55 9.45 3.08
C ASP A 176 4.44 10.89 3.60
N ARG A 177 5.52 11.41 4.20
CA ARG A 177 5.58 12.81 4.65
C ARG A 177 5.48 13.79 3.48
N ASP A 178 6.24 13.56 2.41
CA ASP A 178 6.24 14.39 1.21
C ASP A 178 4.87 14.33 0.50
N ASP A 179 4.26 13.15 0.45
CA ASP A 179 2.92 12.93 -0.10
C ASP A 179 1.85 13.68 0.70
N LEU A 180 1.92 13.67 2.03
CA LEU A 180 0.99 14.40 2.90
C LEU A 180 1.11 15.91 2.74
N LEU A 181 2.34 16.45 2.69
CA LEU A 181 2.59 17.87 2.45
C LEU A 181 2.04 18.29 1.08
N PHE A 182 2.37 17.53 0.04
CA PHE A 182 1.80 17.74 -1.30
C PHE A 182 0.27 17.69 -1.29
N GLY A 183 -0.32 16.72 -0.60
CA GLY A 183 -1.79 16.60 -0.50
C GLY A 183 -2.44 17.80 0.16
N ALA A 184 -1.84 18.32 1.24
CA ALA A 184 -2.32 19.52 1.91
C ALA A 184 -2.20 20.76 1.01
N GLU A 185 -1.06 20.96 0.33
CA GLU A 185 -0.84 22.06 -0.61
C GLU A 185 -1.80 22.01 -1.80
N GLN A 186 -2.08 20.82 -2.31
CA GLN A 186 -3.00 20.65 -3.43
C GLN A 186 -4.47 20.64 -3.01
N GLY A 187 -4.80 20.68 -1.72
CA GLY A 187 -6.17 20.75 -1.21
C GLY A 187 -6.94 19.45 -1.42
N PHE A 188 -6.36 18.32 -1.02
CA PHE A 188 -7.12 17.08 -0.82
C PHE A 188 -8.05 17.23 0.38
N ASP A 189 -9.26 16.67 0.28
CA ASP A 189 -10.29 16.81 1.30
C ASP A 189 -10.09 15.83 2.47
N TYR A 190 -9.57 14.63 2.19
CA TYR A 190 -9.35 13.56 3.16
C TYR A 190 -8.02 12.87 2.97
N VAL A 191 -7.51 12.28 4.06
CA VAL A 191 -6.38 11.36 4.06
C VAL A 191 -6.83 10.00 4.58
N ALA A 192 -6.64 8.95 3.77
CA ALA A 192 -6.72 7.57 4.21
C ALA A 192 -5.32 7.13 4.70
N ALA A 193 -5.18 6.93 5.99
CA ALA A 193 -3.92 6.55 6.62
C ALA A 193 -3.76 5.03 6.58
N SER A 194 -2.95 4.52 5.66
CA SER A 194 -2.69 3.09 5.52
C SER A 194 -1.83 2.54 6.66
N PHE A 195 -2.08 1.29 7.06
CA PHE A 195 -1.31 0.55 8.07
C PHE A 195 -1.17 1.21 9.44
N VAL A 196 -2.15 1.99 9.90
CA VAL A 196 -2.17 2.54 11.26
C VAL A 196 -2.19 1.40 12.29
N ARG A 197 -1.24 1.43 13.23
CA ARG A 197 -1.05 0.41 14.27
C ARG A 197 -1.34 0.93 15.67
N SER A 198 -1.26 2.25 15.85
CA SER A 198 -1.36 2.88 17.18
C SER A 198 -1.89 4.30 17.11
N ALA A 199 -2.34 4.83 18.28
CA ALA A 199 -2.68 6.23 18.41
C ALA A 199 -1.47 7.18 18.19
N ALA A 200 -0.24 6.70 18.38
CA ALA A 200 0.96 7.47 18.11
C ALA A 200 1.12 7.72 16.60
N ASP A 201 0.85 6.71 15.77
CA ASP A 201 0.90 6.82 14.31
C ASP A 201 -0.08 7.90 13.80
N VAL A 202 -1.30 7.93 14.36
CA VAL A 202 -2.31 8.95 14.02
C VAL A 202 -1.84 10.35 14.41
N ARG A 203 -1.21 10.49 15.59
CA ARG A 203 -0.68 11.79 16.03
C ARG A 203 0.49 12.26 15.18
N GLU A 204 1.36 11.35 14.75
CA GLU A 204 2.46 11.66 13.85
C GLU A 204 1.95 12.20 12.52
N LEU A 205 0.96 11.53 11.90
CA LEU A 205 0.31 11.99 10.67
C LEU A 205 -0.36 13.36 10.88
N ARG A 206 -1.13 13.52 11.96
CA ARG A 206 -1.79 14.79 12.29
C ARG A 206 -0.78 15.92 12.44
N HIS A 207 0.36 15.67 13.09
CA HIS A 207 1.40 16.67 13.26
C HIS A 207 1.96 17.17 11.93
N VAL A 208 2.15 16.29 10.94
CA VAL A 208 2.58 16.71 9.58
C VAL A 208 1.55 17.60 8.92
N LEU A 209 0.26 17.24 9.01
CA LEU A 209 -0.82 18.05 8.45
C LEU A 209 -0.95 19.40 9.14
N ASP A 210 -0.86 19.44 10.47
CA ASP A 210 -0.94 20.70 11.24
C ASP A 210 0.21 21.65 10.89
N LEU A 211 1.43 21.13 10.67
CA LEU A 211 2.56 21.95 10.21
C LEU A 211 2.35 22.52 8.81
N SER A 212 1.71 21.78 7.91
CA SER A 212 1.42 22.25 6.55
C SER A 212 0.37 23.37 6.52
N LEU A 213 -0.60 23.34 7.45
CA LEU A 213 -1.69 24.31 7.53
C LEU A 213 -1.26 25.65 8.17
N ILE A 214 -0.12 25.71 8.84
CA ILE A 214 0.41 26.96 9.43
C ILE A 214 0.92 27.94 8.35
N HIS A 215 1.15 27.47 7.12
CA HIS A 215 1.67 28.25 6.01
C HIS A 215 0.63 28.62 4.93
N ILE A 216 -0.66 28.36 5.17
CA ILE A 216 -1.76 28.72 4.27
C ILE A 216 -2.46 29.98 4.79
#